data_70804113799b722c1d382901fb8c2f40
#
_entry.id   70804113799b722c1d382901fb8c2f40
#
_cell.length_a   1.000
_cell.length_b   1.000
_cell.length_c   1.000
_cell.angle_alpha   90.00
_cell.angle_beta   90.00
_cell.angle_gamma   90.00
#
_symmetry.space_group_name_H-M   'P 1'
#
loop_
_entity.id
_entity.type
_entity.pdbx_description
1 polymer ?
#
loop_
_entity_poly.entity_id
_entity_poly.type
_entity_poly.pdbx_seq_one_letter_code
_entity_poly.pdbx_strand_id
1 'polypeptide(L)'
;MFKKVLSLVKNIFHNRFEEAVAISSSSVIVIAIAMDKIMFLQACPLCILTRYVFALLTISALIGILVKQKIIGRLLVAISSILGILVTSRQIYIQNMSVDELSQLNGCSMPFHTQVDYFGIINAISRTIAGGPSCAEDDWRFIL
;
A
#
# COMPACT_ATOMS: atom_id res chain seq x y z
N MET A 1 13.60 -1.94 31.86
CA MET A 1 12.91 -1.15 30.84
C MET A 1 12.39 -2.03 29.70
N PHE A 2 13.20 -2.87 29.10
CA PHE A 2 12.86 -3.76 27.97
C PHE A 2 11.68 -4.72 28.23
N LYS A 3 11.61 -5.37 29.38
CA LYS A 3 10.47 -6.26 29.76
C LYS A 3 9.12 -5.54 29.84
N LYS A 4 9.11 -4.27 30.27
CA LYS A 4 7.88 -3.45 30.35
C LYS A 4 7.37 -3.05 28.96
N VAL A 5 8.29 -2.72 28.04
CA VAL A 5 7.98 -2.45 26.63
C VAL A 5 7.45 -3.72 25.95
N LEU A 6 8.09 -4.87 26.17
CA LEU A 6 7.66 -6.14 25.59
C LEU A 6 6.27 -6.57 26.08
N SER A 7 5.96 -6.37 27.37
CA SER A 7 4.64 -6.67 27.91
C SER A 7 3.54 -5.72 27.41
N LEU A 8 3.88 -4.44 27.21
CA LEU A 8 2.99 -3.45 26.61
C LEU A 8 2.68 -3.82 25.14
N VAL A 9 3.71 -4.12 24.35
CA VAL A 9 3.56 -4.57 22.96
C VAL A 9 2.71 -5.84 22.88
N LYS A 10 2.96 -6.83 23.74
CA LYS A 10 2.17 -8.06 23.79
C LYS A 10 0.71 -7.81 24.15
N ASN A 11 0.42 -6.87 25.06
CA ASN A 11 -0.94 -6.53 25.46
C ASN A 11 -1.69 -5.76 24.37
N ILE A 12 -1.01 -4.82 23.66
CA ILE A 12 -1.55 -4.12 22.50
C ILE A 12 -1.84 -5.11 21.38
N PHE A 13 -0.90 -6.02 21.07
CA PHE A 13 -1.07 -7.03 20.03
C PHE A 13 -2.19 -8.04 20.34
N HIS A 14 -2.48 -8.31 21.61
CA HIS A 14 -3.51 -9.30 21.97
C HIS A 14 -4.90 -8.68 22.11
N ASN A 15 -5.04 -7.51 22.70
CA ASN A 15 -6.32 -6.89 23.03
C ASN A 15 -6.77 -5.76 22.09
N ARG A 16 -5.81 -5.05 21.47
CA ARG A 16 -6.07 -3.85 20.64
C ARG A 16 -5.39 -3.92 19.28
N PHE A 17 -5.24 -5.13 18.75
CA PHE A 17 -4.56 -5.35 17.45
C PHE A 17 -5.23 -4.55 16.32
N GLU A 18 -6.56 -4.62 16.24
CA GLU A 18 -7.33 -3.97 15.18
C GLU A 18 -7.26 -2.44 15.28
N GLU A 19 -7.28 -1.89 16.52
CA GLU A 19 -7.10 -0.45 16.74
C GLU A 19 -5.69 0.02 16.31
N ALA A 20 -4.66 -0.74 16.67
CA ALA A 20 -3.28 -0.43 16.32
C ALA A 20 -3.07 -0.48 14.80
N VAL A 21 -3.63 -1.48 14.11
CA VAL A 21 -3.57 -1.59 12.64
C VAL A 21 -4.31 -0.43 11.98
N ALA A 22 -5.51 -0.07 12.45
CA ALA A 22 -6.28 1.04 11.90
C ALA A 22 -5.54 2.38 12.03
N ILE A 23 -4.96 2.66 13.20
CA ILE A 23 -4.21 3.89 13.44
C ILE A 23 -2.95 3.95 12.59
N SER A 24 -2.17 2.87 12.54
CA SER A 24 -0.92 2.83 11.79
C SER A 24 -1.16 2.96 10.28
N SER A 25 -2.12 2.23 9.72
CA SER A 25 -2.44 2.31 8.29
C SER A 25 -3.01 3.67 7.89
N SER A 26 -3.88 4.27 8.72
CA SER A 26 -4.38 5.63 8.50
C SER A 26 -3.25 6.66 8.53
N SER A 27 -2.33 6.54 9.48
CA SER A 27 -1.18 7.45 9.59
C SER A 27 -0.29 7.41 8.34
N VAL A 28 -0.02 6.21 7.81
CA VAL A 28 0.75 6.03 6.57
C VAL A 28 0.07 6.75 5.40
N ILE A 29 -1.25 6.60 5.24
CA ILE A 29 -2.00 7.26 4.16
C ILE A 29 -1.91 8.79 4.31
N VAL A 30 -2.13 9.32 5.51
CA VAL A 30 -2.08 10.77 5.75
C VAL A 30 -0.69 11.33 5.45
N ILE A 31 0.36 10.66 5.90
CA ILE A 31 1.75 11.05 5.62
C ILE A 31 2.00 11.03 4.11
N ALA A 32 1.59 9.96 3.41
CA ALA A 32 1.79 9.83 1.97
C ALA A 32 1.09 10.95 1.18
N ILE A 33 -0.16 11.31 1.54
CA ILE A 33 -0.89 12.42 0.90
C ILE A 33 -0.25 13.77 1.23
N ALA A 34 0.19 13.97 2.47
CA ALA A 34 0.85 15.19 2.88
C ALA A 34 2.15 15.41 2.11
N MET A 35 2.94 14.36 1.93
CA MET A 35 4.20 14.44 1.18
C MET A 35 3.97 14.76 -0.30
N ASP A 36 2.97 14.17 -0.96
CA ASP A 36 2.64 14.52 -2.34
C ASP A 36 2.33 16.00 -2.49
N LYS A 37 1.54 16.55 -1.55
CA LYS A 37 1.15 17.96 -1.61
C LYS A 37 2.28 18.93 -1.27
N ILE A 38 3.17 18.57 -0.36
CA ILE A 38 4.29 19.43 0.08
C ILE A 38 5.42 19.40 -0.95
N MET A 39 5.71 18.24 -1.52
CA MET A 39 6.84 18.05 -2.44
C MET A 39 6.44 18.12 -3.91
N PHE A 40 5.14 18.30 -4.23
CA PHE A 40 4.60 18.32 -5.60
C PHE A 40 4.99 17.07 -6.41
N LEU A 41 5.15 15.94 -5.76
CA LEU A 41 5.53 14.68 -6.38
C LEU A 41 4.32 14.05 -7.10
N GLN A 42 4.54 13.60 -8.32
CA GLN A 42 3.55 12.82 -9.04
C GLN A 42 3.66 11.35 -8.63
N ALA A 43 2.70 10.89 -7.82
CA ALA A 43 2.68 9.50 -7.39
C ALA A 43 2.51 8.56 -8.59
N CYS A 44 3.42 7.59 -8.73
CA CYS A 44 3.30 6.54 -9.75
C CYS A 44 2.01 5.71 -9.56
N PRO A 45 1.46 5.07 -10.61
CA PRO A 45 0.25 4.26 -10.51
C PRO A 45 0.30 3.16 -9.44
N LEU A 46 1.45 2.50 -9.29
CA LEU A 46 1.68 1.49 -8.23
C LEU A 46 1.65 2.10 -6.83
N CYS A 47 2.20 3.30 -6.65
CA CYS A 47 2.15 4.02 -5.38
C CYS A 47 0.71 4.36 -4.98
N ILE A 48 -0.12 4.75 -5.96
CA ILE A 48 -1.54 5.00 -5.75
C ILE A 48 -2.26 3.69 -5.37
N LEU A 49 -1.97 2.60 -6.07
CA LEU A 49 -2.55 1.28 -5.76
C LEU A 49 -2.18 0.82 -4.34
N THR A 50 -0.94 1.02 -3.91
CA THR A 50 -0.50 0.73 -2.54
C THR A 50 -1.31 1.51 -1.50
N ARG A 51 -1.64 2.78 -1.76
CA ARG A 51 -2.52 3.58 -0.87
C ARG A 51 -3.92 3.01 -0.76
N TYR A 52 -4.49 2.52 -1.87
CA TYR A 52 -5.78 1.82 -1.84
C TYR A 52 -5.72 0.54 -1.01
N VAL A 53 -4.62 -0.20 -1.05
CA VAL A 53 -4.43 -1.38 -0.19
C VAL A 53 -4.35 -1.00 1.28
N PHE A 54 -3.66 0.10 1.64
CA PHE A 54 -3.66 0.62 3.01
C PHE A 54 -5.05 1.10 3.46
N ALA A 55 -5.82 1.72 2.56
CA ALA A 55 -7.21 2.08 2.84
C ALA A 55 -8.08 0.84 3.09
N LEU A 56 -7.92 -0.22 2.27
CA LEU A 56 -8.59 -1.49 2.47
C LEU A 56 -8.23 -2.13 3.81
N LEU A 57 -6.95 -2.06 4.21
CA LEU A 57 -6.46 -2.53 5.50
C LEU A 57 -7.13 -1.78 6.66
N THR A 58 -7.23 -0.45 6.55
CA THR A 58 -7.91 0.40 7.54
C THR A 58 -9.38 0.02 7.67
N ILE A 59 -10.10 -0.14 6.55
CA ILE A 59 -11.50 -0.52 6.51
C ILE A 59 -11.68 -1.92 7.12
N SER A 60 -10.82 -2.88 6.79
CA SER A 60 -10.84 -4.23 7.33
C SER A 60 -10.67 -4.24 8.86
N ALA A 61 -9.75 -3.42 9.37
CA ALA A 61 -9.54 -3.26 10.81
C ALA A 61 -10.75 -2.62 11.51
N LEU A 62 -11.35 -1.60 10.90
CA LEU A 62 -12.57 -0.95 11.41
C LEU A 62 -13.76 -1.93 11.46
N ILE A 63 -13.94 -2.74 10.41
CA ILE A 63 -14.96 -3.79 10.39
C ILE A 63 -14.73 -4.78 11.55
N GLY A 64 -13.48 -5.18 11.80
CA GLY A 64 -13.13 -6.04 12.92
C GLY A 64 -13.52 -5.46 14.28
N ILE A 65 -13.34 -4.16 14.46
CA ILE A 65 -13.74 -3.43 15.68
C ILE A 65 -15.27 -3.40 15.81
N LEU A 66 -16.00 -3.10 14.73
CA LEU A 66 -17.46 -2.93 14.73
C LEU A 66 -18.20 -4.26 14.93
N VAL A 67 -17.76 -5.31 14.25
CA VAL A 67 -18.46 -6.62 14.24
C VAL A 67 -18.24 -7.42 15.52
N LYS A 68 -17.33 -6.99 16.39
CA LYS A 68 -16.95 -7.70 17.64
C LYS A 68 -16.47 -9.16 17.45
N GLN A 69 -16.47 -9.67 16.23
CA GLN A 69 -15.97 -11.00 15.91
C GLN A 69 -14.48 -10.90 15.52
N LYS A 70 -13.63 -11.06 16.51
CA LYS A 70 -12.16 -10.95 16.35
C LYS A 70 -11.57 -11.83 15.24
N ILE A 71 -12.20 -12.96 14.94
CA ILE A 71 -11.73 -13.90 13.92
C ILE A 71 -11.92 -13.28 12.53
N ILE A 72 -13.08 -12.69 12.24
CA ILE A 72 -13.40 -12.10 10.94
C ILE A 72 -12.49 -10.87 10.67
N GLY A 73 -12.34 -9.99 11.66
CA GLY A 73 -11.47 -8.84 11.55
C GLY A 73 -10.02 -9.24 11.27
N ARG A 74 -9.48 -10.21 12.01
CA ARG A 74 -8.12 -10.71 11.79
C ARG A 74 -7.92 -11.37 10.43
N LEU A 75 -8.91 -12.12 9.95
CA LEU A 75 -8.88 -12.75 8.64
C LEU A 75 -8.84 -11.69 7.51
N LEU A 76 -9.71 -10.68 7.60
CA LEU A 76 -9.76 -9.58 6.64
C LEU A 76 -8.44 -8.78 6.62
N VAL A 77 -7.89 -8.47 7.80
CA VAL A 77 -6.61 -7.80 7.93
C VAL A 77 -5.49 -8.66 7.33
N ALA A 78 -5.49 -9.98 7.57
CA ALA A 78 -4.49 -10.88 7.01
C ALA A 78 -4.55 -10.92 5.47
N ILE A 79 -5.75 -11.02 4.88
CA ILE A 79 -5.93 -11.00 3.42
C ILE A 79 -5.44 -9.67 2.84
N SER A 80 -5.85 -8.54 3.43
CA SER A 80 -5.41 -7.21 2.99
C SER A 80 -3.90 -7.03 3.10
N SER A 81 -3.27 -7.59 4.14
CA SER A 81 -1.82 -7.55 4.33
C SER A 81 -1.09 -8.36 3.26
N ILE A 82 -1.60 -9.55 2.90
CA ILE A 82 -1.01 -10.37 1.83
C ILE A 82 -1.07 -9.62 0.50
N LEU A 83 -2.21 -9.00 0.17
CA LEU A 83 -2.34 -8.16 -1.02
C LEU A 83 -1.34 -7.01 -1.01
N GLY A 84 -1.16 -6.36 0.14
CA GLY A 84 -0.16 -5.30 0.30
C GLY A 84 1.26 -5.77 0.04
N ILE A 85 1.64 -6.93 0.57
CA ILE A 85 2.96 -7.53 0.34
C ILE A 85 3.18 -7.83 -1.15
N LEU A 86 2.17 -8.37 -1.84
CA LEU A 86 2.27 -8.67 -3.27
C LEU A 86 2.50 -7.40 -4.11
N VAL A 87 1.72 -6.35 -3.84
CA VAL A 87 1.84 -5.07 -4.57
C VAL A 87 3.20 -4.41 -4.30
N THR A 88 3.64 -4.34 -3.04
CA THR A 88 4.93 -3.74 -2.68
C THR A 88 6.12 -4.55 -3.19
N SER A 89 6.04 -5.87 -3.16
CA SER A 89 7.08 -6.74 -3.74
C SER A 89 7.24 -6.50 -5.25
N ARG A 90 6.11 -6.35 -5.96
CA ARG A 90 6.13 -6.01 -7.38
C ARG A 90 6.75 -4.63 -7.64
N GLN A 91 6.45 -3.66 -6.81
CA GLN A 91 7.03 -2.32 -6.90
C GLN A 91 8.55 -2.34 -6.71
N ILE A 92 9.05 -3.02 -5.69
CA ILE A 92 10.49 -3.19 -5.44
C ILE A 92 11.16 -3.90 -6.62
N TYR A 93 10.51 -4.93 -7.18
CA TYR A 93 11.03 -5.64 -8.34
C TYR A 93 11.21 -4.72 -9.55
N ILE A 94 10.21 -3.89 -9.88
CA ILE A 94 10.26 -2.95 -11.01
C ILE A 94 11.35 -1.88 -10.79
N GLN A 95 11.51 -1.38 -9.56
CA GLN A 95 12.54 -0.39 -9.22
C GLN A 95 13.97 -0.93 -9.35
N ASN A 96 14.15 -2.24 -9.30
CA ASN A 96 15.47 -2.89 -9.45
C ASN A 96 15.70 -3.46 -10.86
N MET A 97 14.77 -3.24 -11.80
CA MET A 97 14.93 -3.67 -13.19
C MET A 97 15.95 -2.79 -13.95
N SER A 98 16.60 -3.37 -14.96
CA SER A 98 17.45 -2.63 -15.87
C SER A 98 16.63 -1.75 -16.83
N VAL A 99 17.24 -0.67 -17.33
CA VAL A 99 16.58 0.29 -18.24
C VAL A 99 16.07 -0.40 -19.51
N ASP A 100 16.81 -1.41 -19.99
CA ASP A 100 16.45 -2.18 -21.19
C ASP A 100 15.19 -3.04 -20.96
N GLU A 101 15.06 -3.64 -19.79
CA GLU A 101 13.88 -4.42 -19.41
C GLU A 101 12.66 -3.53 -19.17
N LEU A 102 12.88 -2.34 -18.60
CA LEU A 102 11.83 -1.35 -18.37
C LEU A 102 11.18 -0.87 -19.67
N SER A 103 11.97 -0.73 -20.74
CA SER A 103 11.47 -0.32 -22.05
C SER A 103 10.50 -1.34 -22.68
N GLN A 104 10.59 -2.60 -22.27
CA GLN A 104 9.71 -3.69 -22.71
C GLN A 104 8.41 -3.80 -21.91
N LEU A 105 8.30 -3.10 -20.79
CA LEU A 105 7.09 -3.07 -20.00
C LEU A 105 5.99 -2.27 -20.70
N ASN A 106 4.91 -2.95 -21.05
CA ASN A 106 3.73 -2.37 -21.72
C ASN A 106 2.83 -1.57 -20.76
N GLY A 107 3.30 -1.20 -19.58
CA GLY A 107 2.55 -0.41 -18.61
C GLY A 107 2.47 1.05 -19.03
N CYS A 108 1.27 1.64 -18.90
CA CYS A 108 1.07 3.04 -19.23
C CYS A 108 1.72 3.97 -18.19
N SER A 109 2.38 5.02 -18.66
CA SER A 109 2.83 6.16 -17.84
C SER A 109 1.67 7.08 -17.43
N MET A 110 0.41 6.69 -17.72
CA MET A 110 -0.79 7.46 -17.39
C MET A 110 -1.17 7.34 -15.92
N PRO A 111 -1.69 8.42 -15.30
CA PRO A 111 -2.24 8.38 -13.95
C PRO A 111 -3.31 7.30 -13.79
N PHE A 112 -3.40 6.67 -12.62
CA PHE A 112 -4.31 5.54 -12.39
C PHE A 112 -5.78 5.88 -12.68
N HIS A 113 -6.26 7.06 -12.29
CA HIS A 113 -7.64 7.49 -12.55
C HIS A 113 -7.95 7.56 -14.06
N THR A 114 -7.01 8.07 -14.86
CA THR A 114 -7.16 8.12 -16.32
C THR A 114 -7.21 6.71 -16.92
N GLN A 115 -6.41 5.77 -16.39
CA GLN A 115 -6.48 4.37 -16.82
C GLN A 115 -7.83 3.74 -16.51
N VAL A 116 -8.43 4.07 -15.35
CA VAL A 116 -9.77 3.58 -14.98
C VAL A 116 -10.84 4.11 -15.94
N ASP A 117 -10.77 5.39 -16.32
CA ASP A 117 -11.74 6.02 -17.20
C ASP A 117 -11.71 5.45 -18.63
N TYR A 118 -10.51 5.14 -19.15
CA TYR A 118 -10.36 4.63 -20.52
C TYR A 118 -10.48 3.11 -20.65
N PHE A 119 -10.03 2.35 -19.68
CA PHE A 119 -9.87 0.88 -19.77
C PHE A 119 -10.75 0.11 -18.79
N GLY A 120 -11.43 0.80 -17.87
CA GLY A 120 -12.17 0.19 -16.77
C GLY A 120 -11.26 -0.31 -15.64
N ILE A 121 -11.85 -0.55 -14.47
CA ILE A 121 -11.14 -0.84 -13.22
C ILE A 121 -10.23 -2.08 -13.33
N ILE A 122 -10.72 -3.17 -13.90
CA ILE A 122 -10.00 -4.44 -13.97
C ILE A 122 -8.76 -4.31 -14.85
N ASN A 123 -8.90 -3.71 -16.02
CA ASN A 123 -7.78 -3.50 -16.93
C ASN A 123 -6.78 -2.47 -16.40
N ALA A 124 -7.24 -1.43 -15.71
CA ALA A 124 -6.39 -0.45 -15.07
C ALA A 124 -5.51 -1.09 -13.98
N ILE A 125 -6.10 -1.93 -13.12
CA ILE A 125 -5.35 -2.69 -12.10
C ILE A 125 -4.33 -3.63 -12.75
N SER A 126 -4.74 -4.40 -13.75
CA SER A 126 -3.83 -5.33 -14.45
C SER A 126 -2.63 -4.60 -15.08
N ARG A 127 -2.87 -3.47 -15.76
CA ARG A 127 -1.81 -2.64 -16.37
C ARG A 127 -0.91 -1.98 -15.33
N THR A 128 -1.48 -1.54 -14.21
CA THR A 128 -0.73 -0.97 -13.09
C THR A 128 0.20 -2.01 -12.46
N ILE A 129 -0.28 -3.26 -12.27
CA ILE A 129 0.54 -4.37 -11.75
C ILE A 129 1.61 -4.79 -12.75
N ALA A 130 1.31 -4.73 -14.05
CA ALA A 130 2.32 -4.98 -15.09
C ALA A 130 3.50 -4.00 -14.97
N GLY A 131 3.23 -2.78 -14.51
CA GLY A 131 4.23 -1.74 -14.30
C GLY A 131 4.60 -1.01 -15.59
N GLY A 132 5.15 0.18 -15.45
CA GLY A 132 5.61 1.02 -16.54
C GLY A 132 6.87 1.79 -16.15
N PRO A 133 7.49 2.48 -17.09
CA PRO A 133 8.72 3.26 -16.86
C PRO A 133 8.58 4.27 -15.72
N SER A 134 7.41 4.89 -15.58
CA SER A 134 7.11 5.85 -14.49
C SER A 134 7.13 5.24 -13.08
N CYS A 135 7.09 3.90 -12.95
CA CYS A 135 7.20 3.24 -11.65
C CYS A 135 8.65 2.99 -11.23
N ALA A 136 9.58 3.15 -12.16
CA ALA A 136 11.02 2.98 -11.93
C ALA A 136 11.73 4.31 -11.71
N GLU A 137 11.08 5.44 -12.06
CA GLU A 137 11.61 6.77 -11.74
C GLU A 137 11.64 6.94 -10.23
N ASP A 138 12.86 7.01 -9.71
CA ASP A 138 13.13 7.22 -8.28
C ASP A 138 12.95 8.69 -7.93
N ASP A 139 11.72 9.17 -7.83
CA ASP A 139 11.44 10.54 -7.38
C ASP A 139 11.89 10.78 -5.93
N TRP A 140 12.15 9.70 -5.21
CA TRP A 140 12.85 9.77 -3.94
C TRP A 140 13.32 8.42 -3.38
N ARG A 141 14.64 8.29 -3.29
CA ARG A 141 15.28 7.29 -2.46
C ARG A 141 15.53 7.89 -1.07
N PHE A 142 14.79 7.41 -0.09
CA PHE A 142 15.21 7.59 1.30
C PHE A 142 16.34 6.61 1.57
N ILE A 143 17.56 7.13 1.51
CA ILE A 143 18.76 6.45 2.01
C ILE A 143 19.04 5.08 1.35
N LEU A 144 19.89 5.10 0.38
CA LEU A 144 21.06 4.22 0.13
C LEU A 144 21.65 4.55 -1.22
#